data_666a4e918ba09d5e9d87befb316a40f3
#
_entry.id   666a4e918ba09d5e9d87befb316a40f3
#
_cell.length_a   1.000
_cell.length_b   1.000
_cell.length_c   1.000
_cell.angle_alpha   90.00
_cell.angle_beta   90.00
_cell.angle_gamma   90.00
#
_symmetry.space_group_name_H-M   'P 1'
#
loop_
_entity.id
_entity.type
_entity.pdbx_description
1 polymer ?
#
loop_
_entity_poly.entity_id
_entity_poly.type
_entity_poly.pdbx_seq_one_letter_code
_entity_poly.pdbx_strand_id
1 'polypeptide(L)'
;EAMKEAIRKENPEMVLIASPNNPTGNSLTSEELDQILSFISPETVVVIDEAYASFANKDTSYIKPLLEKFPNLLIVRTLSKFYGLPGLRLGFAFMGTALTRFLNYSTKYLGYNRLSEELGIAVLKSTDYYQQVADQMAEDRQMYMNELNTLEGFKVYQSNANFILVKYPIELKATLQAAFKAKGYQIKFMNEPDINTHMRITLGTHRQNVEVIATIKEVVAQ
;
A
#
# COMPACT_ATOMS: atom_id res chain seq x y z
N GLU A 1 15.56 8.28 11.14
CA GLU A 1 16.63 9.30 11.14
C GLU A 1 17.08 9.65 9.73
N ALA A 2 17.37 8.68 8.84
CA ALA A 2 17.80 8.91 7.46
C ALA A 2 16.86 9.84 6.66
N MET A 3 15.54 9.70 6.82
CA MET A 3 14.55 10.59 6.18
C MET A 3 14.70 12.04 6.66
N LYS A 4 14.89 12.27 7.96
CA LYS A 4 15.09 13.61 8.53
C LYS A 4 16.39 14.25 8.02
N GLU A 5 17.43 13.47 7.91
CA GLU A 5 18.70 13.92 7.36
C GLU A 5 18.58 14.31 5.89
N ALA A 6 17.91 13.49 5.07
CA ALA A 6 17.64 13.80 3.68
C ALA A 6 16.82 15.09 3.51
N ILE A 7 15.74 15.25 4.28
CA ILE A 7 14.90 16.46 4.26
C ILE A 7 15.72 17.70 4.63
N ARG A 8 16.57 17.61 5.68
CA ARG A 8 17.42 18.72 6.09
C ARG A 8 18.44 19.12 5.01
N LYS A 9 19.05 18.11 4.37
CA LYS A 9 20.07 18.31 3.35
C LYS A 9 19.50 18.91 2.08
N GLU A 10 18.39 18.35 1.59
CA GLU A 10 17.82 18.72 0.29
C GLU A 10 16.88 19.92 0.36
N ASN A 11 16.39 20.28 1.57
CA ASN A 11 15.42 21.38 1.81
C ASN A 11 14.30 21.44 0.76
N PRO A 12 13.52 20.35 0.58
CA PRO A 12 12.60 20.20 -0.53
C PRO A 12 11.37 21.11 -0.39
N GLU A 13 10.81 21.54 -1.52
CA GLU A 13 9.52 22.24 -1.56
C GLU A 13 8.33 21.29 -1.34
N MET A 14 8.54 19.99 -1.62
CA MET A 14 7.54 18.95 -1.42
C MET A 14 8.18 17.65 -0.91
N VAL A 15 7.51 17.02 0.05
CA VAL A 15 7.84 15.68 0.55
C VAL A 15 6.66 14.75 0.26
N LEU A 16 6.92 13.64 -0.44
CA LEU A 16 5.91 12.63 -0.72
C LEU A 16 6.30 11.32 -0.01
N ILE A 17 5.39 10.80 0.80
CA ILE A 17 5.57 9.59 1.60
C ILE A 17 4.43 8.62 1.29
N ALA A 18 4.74 7.41 0.84
CA ALA A 18 3.77 6.34 0.70
C ALA A 18 3.67 5.53 2.00
N SER A 19 2.45 5.41 2.56
CA SER A 19 2.19 4.65 3.79
C SER A 19 0.80 4.01 3.74
N PRO A 20 0.67 2.69 3.49
CA PRO A 20 1.74 1.69 3.30
C PRO A 20 2.57 1.88 2.02
N ASN A 21 3.88 1.60 2.13
CA ASN A 21 4.81 1.75 1.01
C ASN A 21 4.75 0.56 0.04
N ASN A 22 4.93 0.81 -1.24
CA ASN A 22 5.06 -0.20 -2.29
C ASN A 22 6.52 -0.18 -2.81
N PRO A 23 7.28 -1.28 -2.74
CA PRO A 23 6.80 -2.68 -2.62
C PRO A 23 6.91 -3.30 -1.21
N THR A 24 7.34 -2.56 -0.20
CA THR A 24 7.71 -3.12 1.11
C THR A 24 6.51 -3.44 2.02
N GLY A 25 5.37 -2.77 1.83
CA GLY A 25 4.13 -3.01 2.57
C GLY A 25 4.08 -2.42 3.98
N ASN A 26 5.18 -1.86 4.48
CA ASN A 26 5.21 -1.22 5.80
C ASN A 26 4.48 0.13 5.79
N SER A 27 3.87 0.48 6.90
CA SER A 27 3.26 1.79 7.15
C SER A 27 3.92 2.50 8.32
N LEU A 28 3.72 3.80 8.35
CA LEU A 28 4.02 4.65 9.50
C LEU A 28 2.83 4.67 10.45
N THR A 29 3.08 4.69 11.74
CA THR A 29 2.06 4.96 12.75
C THR A 29 1.71 6.45 12.80
N SER A 30 0.61 6.80 13.47
CA SER A 30 0.24 8.22 13.66
C SER A 30 1.32 8.99 14.42
N GLU A 31 1.98 8.35 15.40
CA GLU A 31 3.08 8.95 16.17
C GLU A 31 4.33 9.18 15.30
N GLU A 32 4.66 8.21 14.44
CA GLU A 32 5.79 8.36 13.51
C GLU A 32 5.51 9.44 12.46
N LEU A 33 4.28 9.53 11.95
CA LEU A 33 3.84 10.61 11.08
C LEU A 33 3.96 11.96 11.77
N ASP A 34 3.45 12.09 13.00
CA ASP A 34 3.56 13.31 13.79
C ASP A 34 5.01 13.76 13.99
N GLN A 35 5.90 12.82 14.32
CA GLN A 35 7.33 13.10 14.48
C GLN A 35 8.00 13.57 13.19
N ILE A 36 7.65 12.97 12.04
CA ILE A 36 8.20 13.36 10.75
C ILE A 36 7.66 14.73 10.34
N LEU A 37 6.36 14.93 10.43
CA LEU A 37 5.69 16.18 10.07
C LEU A 37 6.16 17.36 10.92
N SER A 38 6.36 17.15 12.23
CA SER A 38 6.88 18.18 13.14
C SER A 38 8.31 18.63 12.80
N PHE A 39 9.05 17.84 12.03
CA PHE A 39 10.40 18.15 11.60
C PHE A 39 10.43 18.94 10.28
N ILE A 40 9.39 18.86 9.47
CA ILE A 40 9.30 19.47 8.14
C ILE A 40 8.89 20.94 8.27
N SER A 41 9.48 21.80 7.44
CA SER A 41 9.07 23.22 7.38
C SER A 41 7.58 23.37 7.06
N PRO A 42 6.85 24.30 7.69
CA PRO A 42 5.46 24.57 7.36
C PRO A 42 5.25 25.12 5.93
N GLU A 43 6.30 25.55 5.26
CA GLU A 43 6.26 26.01 3.86
C GLU A 43 6.39 24.83 2.87
N THR A 44 6.91 23.69 3.30
CA THR A 44 7.04 22.46 2.50
C THR A 44 5.69 21.77 2.40
N VAL A 45 5.21 21.49 1.20
CA VAL A 45 4.00 20.67 1.00
C VAL A 45 4.31 19.21 1.33
N VAL A 46 3.51 18.60 2.19
CA VAL A 46 3.66 17.18 2.51
C VAL A 46 2.48 16.40 1.96
N VAL A 47 2.78 15.35 1.18
CA VAL A 47 1.78 14.44 0.63
C VAL A 47 1.99 13.06 1.23
N ILE A 48 0.96 12.53 1.92
CA ILE A 48 0.93 11.14 2.36
C ILE A 48 0.04 10.35 1.39
N ASP A 49 0.64 9.42 0.65
CA ASP A 49 -0.08 8.51 -0.21
C ASP A 49 -0.56 7.29 0.60
N GLU A 50 -1.85 7.28 0.90
CA GLU A 50 -2.54 6.22 1.64
C GLU A 50 -3.33 5.28 0.71
N ALA A 51 -2.89 5.07 -0.52
CA ALA A 51 -3.60 4.20 -1.47
C ALA A 51 -3.85 2.78 -0.94
N TYR A 52 -3.05 2.31 0.00
CA TYR A 52 -3.16 0.97 0.61
C TYR A 52 -3.63 0.98 2.07
N ALA A 53 -3.84 2.13 2.71
CA ALA A 53 -4.14 2.22 4.14
C ALA A 53 -5.37 1.41 4.56
N SER A 54 -6.43 1.39 3.75
CA SER A 54 -7.68 0.69 4.05
C SER A 54 -7.56 -0.84 4.16
N PHE A 55 -6.44 -1.44 3.76
CA PHE A 55 -6.21 -2.89 3.93
C PHE A 55 -5.79 -3.29 5.34
N ALA A 56 -5.28 -2.37 6.13
CA ALA A 56 -4.75 -2.64 7.46
C ALA A 56 -5.52 -1.94 8.56
N ASN A 57 -5.92 -0.72 8.33
CA ASN A 57 -6.57 0.10 9.34
C ASN A 57 -7.71 0.92 8.72
N LYS A 58 -8.88 0.79 9.31
CA LYS A 58 -10.07 1.57 8.95
C LYS A 58 -10.28 2.78 9.87
N ASP A 59 -9.53 2.86 10.97
CA ASP A 59 -9.56 4.03 11.81
C ASP A 59 -9.01 5.23 11.04
N THR A 60 -9.82 6.25 10.93
CA THR A 60 -9.49 7.52 10.28
C THR A 60 -9.42 8.67 11.29
N SER A 61 -9.53 8.37 12.57
CA SER A 61 -9.60 9.37 13.66
C SER A 61 -8.34 10.24 13.74
N TYR A 62 -7.19 9.70 13.30
CA TYR A 62 -5.91 10.41 13.28
C TYR A 62 -5.83 11.52 12.22
N ILE A 63 -6.65 11.45 11.15
CA ILE A 63 -6.56 12.37 10.00
C ILE A 63 -6.86 13.82 10.43
N LYS A 64 -8.00 14.03 11.09
CA LYS A 64 -8.42 15.38 11.48
C LYS A 64 -7.40 16.06 12.41
N PRO A 65 -6.94 15.45 13.51
CA PRO A 65 -5.90 16.03 14.36
C PRO A 65 -4.60 16.36 13.63
N LEU A 66 -4.16 15.50 12.70
CA LEU A 66 -2.96 15.76 11.90
C LEU A 66 -3.14 16.96 10.99
N LEU A 67 -4.27 17.09 10.30
CA LEU A 67 -4.55 18.23 9.41
C LEU A 67 -4.71 19.56 10.17
N GLU A 68 -5.25 19.52 11.37
CA GLU A 68 -5.35 20.71 12.25
C GLU A 68 -3.97 21.16 12.73
N LYS A 69 -3.08 20.20 13.05
CA LYS A 69 -1.72 20.48 13.50
C LYS A 69 -0.77 20.86 12.36
N PHE A 70 -0.94 20.26 11.18
CA PHE A 70 -0.07 20.43 10.02
C PHE A 70 -0.87 20.97 8.82
N PRO A 71 -1.06 22.28 8.69
CA PRO A 71 -1.90 22.89 7.66
C PRO A 71 -1.35 22.70 6.23
N ASN A 72 -0.09 22.32 6.07
CA ASN A 72 0.61 22.02 4.81
C ASN A 72 0.53 20.53 4.40
N LEU A 73 -0.28 19.71 5.10
CA LEU A 73 -0.44 18.28 4.86
C LEU A 73 -1.58 17.98 3.87
N LEU A 74 -1.33 17.05 2.95
CA LEU A 74 -2.29 16.42 2.06
C LEU A 74 -2.24 14.90 2.23
N ILE A 75 -3.36 14.27 2.55
CA ILE A 75 -3.49 12.80 2.63
C ILE A 75 -4.35 12.36 1.45
N VAL A 76 -3.82 11.51 0.57
CA VAL A 76 -4.52 11.03 -0.63
C VAL A 76 -4.94 9.58 -0.49
N ARG A 77 -6.16 9.26 -0.94
CA ARG A 77 -6.76 7.92 -0.96
C ARG A 77 -7.41 7.60 -2.29
N THR A 78 -7.65 6.33 -2.56
CA THR A 78 -8.23 5.87 -3.82
C THR A 78 -9.22 4.74 -3.62
N LEU A 79 -10.23 4.66 -4.49
CA LEU A 79 -11.11 3.50 -4.60
C LEU A 79 -10.55 2.40 -5.52
N SER A 80 -9.37 2.64 -6.11
CA SER A 80 -8.75 1.73 -7.08
C SER A 80 -8.14 0.47 -6.46
N LYS A 81 -7.82 0.47 -5.15
CA LYS A 81 -7.10 -0.63 -4.48
C LYS A 81 -8.06 -1.44 -3.61
N PHE A 82 -8.31 -1.00 -2.39
CA PHE A 82 -9.13 -1.73 -1.42
C PHE A 82 -10.55 -2.00 -1.92
N TYR A 83 -11.16 -1.01 -2.56
CA TYR A 83 -12.52 -1.12 -3.08
C TYR A 83 -12.62 -1.82 -4.44
N GLY A 84 -11.48 -2.19 -5.06
CA GLY A 84 -11.47 -2.96 -6.30
C GLY A 84 -12.00 -2.23 -7.54
N LEU A 85 -12.03 -0.89 -7.54
CA LEU A 85 -12.63 -0.07 -8.60
C LEU A 85 -11.60 0.77 -9.41
N PRO A 86 -10.49 0.16 -9.91
CA PRO A 86 -9.46 0.93 -10.63
C PRO A 86 -9.99 1.57 -11.91
N GLY A 87 -10.99 0.97 -12.56
CA GLY A 87 -11.61 1.47 -13.80
C GLY A 87 -12.46 2.73 -13.62
N LEU A 88 -12.96 3.00 -12.42
CA LEU A 88 -13.79 4.19 -12.16
C LEU A 88 -12.97 5.48 -12.02
N ARG A 89 -11.66 5.39 -11.84
CA ARG A 89 -10.75 6.53 -11.69
C ARG A 89 -11.15 7.49 -10.56
N LEU A 90 -11.59 6.94 -9.42
CA LEU A 90 -12.00 7.70 -8.25
C LEU A 90 -10.92 7.70 -7.17
N GLY A 91 -10.66 8.87 -6.65
CA GLY A 91 -9.83 9.12 -5.48
C GLY A 91 -10.28 10.38 -4.76
N PHE A 92 -9.81 10.56 -3.56
CA PHE A 92 -10.11 11.72 -2.75
C PHE A 92 -8.91 12.08 -1.87
N ALA A 93 -8.92 13.30 -1.36
CA ALA A 93 -7.87 13.76 -0.48
C ALA A 93 -8.44 14.54 0.70
N PHE A 94 -7.73 14.46 1.81
CA PHE A 94 -7.92 15.32 2.97
C PHE A 94 -6.77 16.33 2.98
N MET A 95 -7.06 17.61 3.17
CA MET A 95 -6.04 18.64 3.10
C MET A 95 -6.09 19.61 4.29
N GLY A 96 -4.93 20.05 4.70
CA GLY A 96 -4.76 21.11 5.67
C GLY A 96 -5.11 22.48 5.08
N THR A 97 -5.36 23.45 5.94
CA THR A 97 -5.92 24.77 5.57
C THR A 97 -5.00 25.60 4.69
N ALA A 98 -3.68 25.43 4.77
CA ALA A 98 -2.72 26.14 3.92
C ALA A 98 -2.81 25.73 2.43
N LEU A 99 -3.39 24.54 2.16
CA LEU A 99 -3.49 23.98 0.81
C LEU A 99 -4.83 24.27 0.13
N THR A 100 -5.78 24.93 0.80
CA THR A 100 -7.14 25.18 0.27
C THR A 100 -7.14 25.94 -1.05
N ARG A 101 -6.11 26.77 -1.31
CA ARG A 101 -5.93 27.47 -2.60
C ARG A 101 -5.83 26.50 -3.79
N PHE A 102 -5.41 25.25 -3.56
CA PHE A 102 -5.30 24.23 -4.62
C PHE A 102 -6.64 23.61 -5.01
N LEU A 103 -7.71 23.82 -4.25
CA LEU A 103 -9.07 23.39 -4.61
C LEU A 103 -9.49 23.92 -5.98
N ASN A 104 -9.07 25.12 -6.34
CA ASN A 104 -9.37 25.70 -7.65
C ASN A 104 -8.81 24.88 -8.83
N TYR A 105 -7.77 24.08 -8.61
CA TYR A 105 -7.15 23.23 -9.62
C TYR A 105 -7.69 21.79 -9.58
N SER A 106 -8.41 21.40 -8.52
CA SER A 106 -9.00 20.08 -8.37
C SER A 106 -10.36 19.93 -9.06
N THR A 107 -10.99 21.05 -9.41
CA THR A 107 -12.33 21.06 -9.99
C THR A 107 -12.31 20.51 -11.42
N LYS A 108 -12.97 19.39 -11.62
CA LYS A 108 -13.21 18.86 -12.98
C LYS A 108 -14.35 19.61 -13.62
N TYR A 109 -14.13 20.11 -14.83
CA TYR A 109 -15.09 20.96 -15.55
C TYR A 109 -16.45 20.28 -15.78
N LEU A 110 -16.47 18.95 -15.96
CA LEU A 110 -17.68 18.14 -16.19
C LEU A 110 -18.03 17.24 -15.00
N GLY A 111 -17.29 17.36 -13.88
CA GLY A 111 -17.47 16.48 -12.73
C GLY A 111 -17.07 15.02 -12.98
N TYR A 112 -17.64 14.11 -12.21
CA TYR A 112 -17.53 12.67 -12.42
C TYR A 112 -18.71 12.18 -13.26
N ASN A 113 -18.52 11.08 -14.02
CA ASN A 113 -19.65 10.43 -14.63
C ASN A 113 -20.53 9.80 -13.54
N ARG A 114 -21.85 9.82 -13.77
CA ARG A 114 -22.83 9.43 -12.75
C ARG A 114 -22.70 7.98 -12.31
N LEU A 115 -22.31 7.08 -13.22
CA LEU A 115 -22.07 5.67 -12.87
C LEU A 115 -20.90 5.52 -11.90
N SER A 116 -19.80 6.21 -12.12
CA SER A 116 -18.65 6.19 -11.20
C SER A 116 -19.03 6.74 -9.83
N GLU A 117 -19.82 7.81 -9.79
CA GLU A 117 -20.28 8.42 -8.54
C GLU A 117 -21.15 7.45 -7.73
N GLU A 118 -22.20 6.89 -8.35
CA GLU A 118 -23.13 5.95 -7.69
C GLU A 118 -22.39 4.68 -7.20
N LEU A 119 -21.52 4.10 -8.02
CA LEU A 119 -20.72 2.95 -7.60
C LEU A 119 -19.74 3.31 -6.47
N GLY A 120 -19.12 4.49 -6.53
CA GLY A 120 -18.26 4.99 -5.45
C GLY A 120 -19.01 5.11 -4.12
N ILE A 121 -20.23 5.67 -4.14
CA ILE A 121 -21.08 5.78 -2.97
C ILE A 121 -21.50 4.39 -2.46
N ALA A 122 -21.86 3.49 -3.37
CA ALA A 122 -22.30 2.13 -3.01
C ALA A 122 -21.19 1.36 -2.26
N VAL A 123 -19.93 1.39 -2.75
CA VAL A 123 -18.85 0.66 -2.09
C VAL A 123 -18.45 1.27 -0.75
N LEU A 124 -18.54 2.59 -0.61
CA LEU A 124 -18.28 3.26 0.67
C LEU A 124 -19.34 2.92 1.73
N LYS A 125 -20.56 2.55 1.31
CA LYS A 125 -21.63 2.10 2.19
C LYS A 125 -21.59 0.60 2.49
N SER A 126 -20.83 -0.20 1.74
CA SER A 126 -20.74 -1.66 1.88
C SER A 126 -19.71 -2.07 2.94
N THR A 127 -19.77 -1.49 4.14
CA THR A 127 -18.76 -1.61 5.19
C THR A 127 -18.52 -3.05 5.63
N ASP A 128 -19.59 -3.85 5.83
CA ASP A 128 -19.47 -5.22 6.33
C ASP A 128 -18.77 -6.14 5.32
N TYR A 129 -19.08 -5.99 4.03
CA TYR A 129 -18.41 -6.74 2.97
C TYR A 129 -16.90 -6.45 2.97
N TYR A 130 -16.53 -5.18 2.98
CA TYR A 130 -15.11 -4.80 2.98
C TYR A 130 -14.41 -5.10 4.30
N GLN A 131 -15.13 -5.21 5.42
CA GLN A 131 -14.55 -5.71 6.67
C GLN A 131 -14.13 -7.18 6.51
N GLN A 132 -15.01 -8.03 6.00
CA GLN A 132 -14.70 -9.43 5.74
C GLN A 132 -13.52 -9.60 4.78
N VAL A 133 -13.44 -8.78 3.73
CA VAL A 133 -12.28 -8.77 2.81
C VAL A 133 -10.98 -8.42 3.55
N ALA A 134 -11.00 -7.41 4.40
CA ALA A 134 -9.81 -7.01 5.17
C ALA A 134 -9.36 -8.08 6.15
N ASP A 135 -10.33 -8.72 6.85
CA ASP A 135 -10.06 -9.78 7.82
C ASP A 135 -9.46 -11.01 7.13
N GLN A 136 -10.05 -11.45 6.01
CA GLN A 136 -9.49 -12.55 5.21
C GLN A 136 -8.09 -12.24 4.69
N MET A 137 -7.83 -11.02 4.24
CA MET A 137 -6.49 -10.64 3.79
C MET A 137 -5.47 -10.59 4.95
N ALA A 138 -5.91 -10.26 6.17
CA ALA A 138 -5.04 -10.32 7.34
C ALA A 138 -4.65 -11.76 7.68
N GLU A 139 -5.61 -12.68 7.64
CA GLU A 139 -5.38 -14.12 7.81
C GLU A 139 -4.44 -14.67 6.75
N ASP A 140 -4.65 -14.32 5.49
CA ASP A 140 -3.82 -14.78 4.37
C ASP A 140 -2.38 -14.25 4.48
N ARG A 141 -2.18 -13.00 4.90
CA ARG A 141 -0.82 -12.48 5.20
C ARG A 141 -0.13 -13.30 6.28
N GLN A 142 -0.85 -13.63 7.34
CA GLN A 142 -0.31 -14.44 8.42
C GLN A 142 0.01 -15.87 7.96
N MET A 143 -0.83 -16.45 7.11
CA MET A 143 -0.58 -17.76 6.48
C MET A 143 0.73 -17.74 5.68
N TYR A 144 0.96 -16.75 4.82
CA TYR A 144 2.23 -16.62 4.10
C TYR A 144 3.43 -16.53 5.04
N MET A 145 3.33 -15.76 6.12
CA MET A 145 4.40 -15.65 7.12
C MET A 145 4.69 -16.98 7.81
N ASN A 146 3.64 -17.67 8.23
CA ASN A 146 3.77 -18.96 8.92
C ASN A 146 4.36 -20.04 8.02
N GLU A 147 3.95 -20.08 6.76
CA GLU A 147 4.30 -21.16 5.83
C GLU A 147 5.68 -20.95 5.18
N LEU A 148 5.97 -19.72 4.72
CA LEU A 148 7.19 -19.48 3.96
C LEU A 148 8.41 -19.17 4.84
N ASN A 149 8.24 -18.62 6.03
CA ASN A 149 9.36 -18.41 6.95
C ASN A 149 9.95 -19.72 7.52
N THR A 150 9.29 -20.86 7.29
CA THR A 150 9.84 -22.20 7.63
C THR A 150 10.82 -22.72 6.57
N LEU A 151 10.83 -22.12 5.37
CA LEU A 151 11.67 -22.53 4.26
C LEU A 151 13.03 -21.84 4.34
N GLU A 152 14.09 -22.60 4.14
CA GLU A 152 15.45 -22.07 4.16
C GLU A 152 15.65 -20.97 3.11
N GLY A 153 16.23 -19.84 3.52
CA GLY A 153 16.50 -18.71 2.66
C GLY A 153 15.27 -17.82 2.33
N PHE A 154 14.07 -18.20 2.76
CA PHE A 154 12.87 -17.39 2.60
C PHE A 154 12.63 -16.48 3.81
N LYS A 155 12.15 -15.28 3.54
CA LYS A 155 11.68 -14.35 4.57
C LYS A 155 10.51 -13.54 4.04
N VAL A 156 9.36 -13.65 4.69
CA VAL A 156 8.19 -12.83 4.44
C VAL A 156 8.24 -11.59 5.33
N TYR A 157 8.14 -10.41 4.74
CA TYR A 157 8.09 -9.17 5.50
C TYR A 157 6.64 -8.82 5.87
N GLN A 158 6.47 -8.24 7.05
CA GLN A 158 5.18 -7.77 7.51
C GLN A 158 4.64 -6.68 6.57
N SER A 159 3.36 -6.77 6.23
CA SER A 159 2.73 -5.84 5.29
C SER A 159 1.37 -5.37 5.78
N ASN A 160 1.08 -4.12 5.52
CA ASN A 160 -0.20 -3.46 5.74
C ASN A 160 -0.93 -3.15 4.40
N ALA A 161 -0.45 -3.75 3.28
CA ALA A 161 -1.04 -3.60 1.96
C ALA A 161 -1.74 -4.91 1.50
N ASN A 162 -2.27 -4.91 0.27
CA ASN A 162 -2.79 -6.12 -0.37
C ASN A 162 -1.71 -6.96 -1.07
N PHE A 163 -0.48 -6.81 -0.66
CA PHE A 163 0.65 -7.60 -1.16
C PHE A 163 1.65 -7.81 -0.03
N ILE A 164 2.53 -8.77 -0.22
CA ILE A 164 3.66 -9.04 0.66
C ILE A 164 4.96 -8.97 -0.15
N LEU A 165 6.04 -8.56 0.51
CA LEU A 165 7.39 -8.70 0.00
C LEU A 165 8.00 -9.98 0.59
N VAL A 166 8.58 -10.81 -0.27
CA VAL A 166 9.18 -12.10 0.13
C VAL A 166 10.60 -12.13 -0.40
N LYS A 167 11.59 -12.26 0.49
CA LYS A 167 12.95 -12.64 0.12
C LYS A 167 12.97 -14.13 -0.22
N TYR A 168 13.76 -14.51 -1.23
CA TYR A 168 13.92 -15.90 -1.66
C TYR A 168 15.37 -16.14 -2.12
N PRO A 169 15.85 -17.40 -2.13
CA PRO A 169 17.16 -17.76 -2.70
C PRO A 169 17.20 -17.45 -4.19
N ILE A 170 18.17 -16.62 -4.63
CA ILE A 170 18.19 -16.07 -5.99
C ILE A 170 18.32 -17.15 -7.07
N GLU A 171 18.95 -18.25 -6.77
CA GLU A 171 19.09 -19.43 -7.64
C GLU A 171 17.74 -20.05 -8.02
N LEU A 172 16.72 -19.89 -7.19
CA LEU A 172 15.36 -20.39 -7.46
C LEU A 172 14.56 -19.48 -8.39
N LYS A 173 15.09 -18.29 -8.76
CA LYS A 173 14.33 -17.28 -9.53
C LYS A 173 13.71 -17.85 -10.80
N ALA A 174 14.51 -18.51 -11.63
CA ALA A 174 14.05 -19.04 -12.92
C ALA A 174 12.99 -20.13 -12.75
N THR A 175 13.21 -21.05 -11.79
CA THR A 175 12.30 -22.15 -11.48
C THR A 175 10.96 -21.65 -10.93
N LEU A 176 11.00 -20.70 -10.00
CA LEU A 176 9.79 -20.04 -9.46
C LEU A 176 9.00 -19.33 -10.55
N GLN A 177 9.69 -18.57 -11.43
CA GLN A 177 9.02 -17.89 -12.54
C GLN A 177 8.32 -18.87 -13.49
N ALA A 178 8.99 -19.99 -13.83
CA ALA A 178 8.43 -21.01 -14.70
C ALA A 178 7.23 -21.70 -14.04
N ALA A 179 7.33 -22.07 -12.75
CA ALA A 179 6.27 -22.72 -12.00
C ALA A 179 5.02 -21.84 -11.88
N PHE A 180 5.19 -20.58 -11.51
CA PHE A 180 4.06 -19.62 -11.45
C PHE A 180 3.41 -19.42 -12.84
N LYS A 181 4.21 -19.23 -13.87
CA LYS A 181 3.71 -19.08 -15.24
C LYS A 181 2.90 -20.30 -15.70
N ALA A 182 3.37 -21.52 -15.39
CA ALA A 182 2.68 -22.76 -15.72
C ALA A 182 1.30 -22.86 -15.06
N LYS A 183 1.13 -22.30 -13.86
CA LYS A 183 -0.14 -22.22 -13.12
C LYS A 183 -0.95 -20.94 -13.42
N GLY A 184 -0.50 -20.09 -14.35
CA GLY A 184 -1.21 -18.88 -14.76
C GLY A 184 -1.03 -17.70 -13.79
N TYR A 185 -0.06 -17.73 -12.88
CA TYR A 185 0.24 -16.64 -11.96
C TYR A 185 1.32 -15.71 -12.50
N GLN A 186 1.12 -14.43 -12.29
CA GLN A 186 2.11 -13.38 -12.58
C GLN A 186 2.58 -12.73 -11.28
N ILE A 187 3.75 -13.15 -10.81
CA ILE A 187 4.40 -12.60 -9.61
C ILE A 187 5.43 -11.57 -10.01
N LYS A 188 5.51 -10.45 -9.31
CA LYS A 188 6.51 -9.40 -9.56
C LYS A 188 7.82 -9.75 -8.87
N PHE A 189 8.79 -10.23 -9.63
CA PHE A 189 10.18 -10.35 -9.18
C PHE A 189 10.84 -8.98 -9.27
N MET A 190 11.46 -8.55 -8.18
CA MET A 190 12.07 -7.24 -8.09
C MET A 190 13.41 -7.25 -8.86
N ASN A 191 13.78 -6.09 -9.42
CA ASN A 191 15.02 -5.94 -10.20
C ASN A 191 15.91 -4.81 -9.65
N GLU A 192 15.41 -4.02 -8.71
CA GLU A 192 16.14 -2.95 -8.05
C GLU A 192 17.31 -3.55 -7.25
N PRO A 193 18.53 -2.96 -7.28
CA PRO A 193 19.75 -3.56 -6.73
C PRO A 193 19.58 -4.06 -5.28
N ASP A 194 18.95 -3.28 -4.43
CA ASP A 194 18.82 -3.57 -2.99
C ASP A 194 17.77 -4.65 -2.66
N ILE A 195 16.87 -4.97 -3.61
CA ILE A 195 15.77 -5.92 -3.43
C ILE A 195 15.63 -6.93 -4.58
N ASN A 196 16.68 -7.13 -5.39
CA ASN A 196 16.68 -8.05 -6.53
C ASN A 196 16.54 -9.54 -6.14
N THR A 197 16.71 -9.86 -4.86
CA THR A 197 16.44 -11.17 -4.25
C THR A 197 15.05 -11.28 -3.64
N HIS A 198 14.14 -10.39 -4.03
CA HIS A 198 12.79 -10.34 -3.49
C HIS A 198 11.74 -10.47 -4.60
N MET A 199 10.58 -10.97 -4.23
CA MET A 199 9.38 -10.96 -5.05
C MET A 199 8.23 -10.30 -4.28
N ARG A 200 7.40 -9.54 -4.99
CA ARG A 200 6.16 -8.98 -4.45
C ARG A 200 4.98 -9.83 -4.92
N ILE A 201 4.29 -10.43 -3.97
CA ILE A 201 3.11 -11.26 -4.21
C ILE A 201 1.88 -10.44 -3.83
N THR A 202 1.00 -10.17 -4.79
CA THR A 202 -0.31 -9.57 -4.51
C THR A 202 -1.22 -10.67 -3.96
N LEU A 203 -1.91 -10.39 -2.85
CA LEU A 203 -2.86 -11.31 -2.25
C LEU A 203 -4.08 -11.46 -3.18
N GLY A 204 -4.37 -12.68 -3.55
CA GLY A 204 -5.56 -13.06 -4.29
C GLY A 204 -6.69 -13.54 -3.37
N THR A 205 -7.57 -14.39 -3.87
CA THR A 205 -8.50 -15.15 -3.02
C THR A 205 -7.74 -16.13 -2.13
N HIS A 206 -8.32 -16.54 -1.01
CA HIS A 206 -7.71 -17.53 -0.11
C HIS A 206 -7.19 -18.76 -0.87
N ARG A 207 -8.02 -19.32 -1.76
CA ARG A 207 -7.63 -20.49 -2.60
C ARG A 207 -6.38 -20.19 -3.45
N GLN A 208 -6.30 -19.02 -4.07
CA GLN A 208 -5.15 -18.63 -4.88
C GLN A 208 -3.89 -18.48 -4.01
N ASN A 209 -4.03 -17.90 -2.82
CA ASN A 209 -2.93 -17.75 -1.88
C ASN A 209 -2.37 -19.09 -1.43
N VAL A 210 -3.25 -20.06 -1.11
CA VAL A 210 -2.86 -21.45 -0.78
C VAL A 210 -2.11 -22.09 -1.95
N GLU A 211 -2.58 -21.94 -3.18
CA GLU A 211 -1.94 -22.48 -4.37
C GLU A 211 -0.57 -21.85 -4.64
N VAL A 212 -0.42 -20.55 -4.45
CA VAL A 212 0.88 -19.85 -4.58
C VAL A 212 1.88 -20.38 -3.55
N ILE A 213 1.47 -20.54 -2.29
CA ILE A 213 2.32 -21.14 -1.24
C ILE A 213 2.72 -22.55 -1.59
N ALA A 214 1.78 -23.40 -2.02
CA ALA A 214 2.05 -24.77 -2.43
C ALA A 214 3.06 -24.82 -3.60
N THR A 215 2.91 -23.91 -4.58
CA THR A 215 3.85 -23.82 -5.71
C THR A 215 5.27 -23.49 -5.27
N ILE A 216 5.43 -22.57 -4.31
CA ILE A 216 6.76 -22.25 -3.74
C ILE A 216 7.36 -23.50 -3.07
N LYS A 217 6.57 -24.20 -2.23
CA LYS A 217 7.02 -25.41 -1.54
C LYS A 217 7.40 -26.53 -2.51
N GLU A 218 6.63 -26.74 -3.58
CA GLU A 218 6.93 -27.70 -4.64
C GLU A 218 8.29 -27.42 -5.30
N VAL A 219 8.62 -26.14 -5.54
CA VAL A 219 9.90 -25.74 -6.13
C VAL A 219 11.06 -25.94 -5.15
N VAL A 220 10.86 -25.67 -3.87
CA VAL A 220 11.91 -25.84 -2.84
C VAL A 220 12.21 -27.31 -2.55
N ALA A 221 11.24 -28.21 -2.76
CA ALA A 221 11.39 -29.65 -2.53
C ALA A 221 12.09 -30.39 -3.67
N GLN A 222 12.39 -29.76 -4.81
CA GLN A 222 13.11 -30.33 -5.97
C GLN A 222 14.61 -30.25 -5.78
#